data_405d22c994b51b47962e37347b5a9d84
#
_entry.id   405d22c994b51b47962e37347b5a9d84
#
_cell.length_a   1.000
_cell.length_b   1.000
_cell.length_c   1.000
_cell.angle_alpha   90.00
_cell.angle_beta   90.00
_cell.angle_gamma   90.00
#
_symmetry.space_group_name_H-M   'P 1'
#
loop_
_entity.id
_entity.type
_entity.pdbx_description
1 polymer ?
#
loop_
_entity_poly.entity_id
_entity_poly.type
_entity_poly.pdbx_seq_one_letter_code
_entity_poly.pdbx_strand_id
1 'polypeptide(L)'
;MKNIAKYMMGAAMMCAATGVSAQALNSGYFLDGYLFKHQLNPALESDKSYFSIPVLGNMNFGTMGNVGLANFIYPTAGNKLTTFMNRSVSADEFLGGLRNINKMSMNLNTSIISMGFRGWGGFNTLDIGLRSSSSIYVPKDFFEFMKVGQSGPNTVYDLGSMGISTSNYVEIALGHSRRIFDNLRVGAKFKVLLGGLYANMNLSNTKITLSEEKWEVMANGEMNIAMAGLNVPTKEESGAEYTGNEGTLVDFDNIEMDSPGLGGFGLALDLGATYQVMDNLTVSAAIKDLGFMSWSNNTYASTNNEPWTFDGFEDLSMNEDDGNSLDDQLDALTDDFEDYTNLHRRSTGGKLSRALAATLNLGAEYALPMYDKLSFGFLSSTRINGKYSWSEGRFSANVSPLSWFEAGINYGVTSYGSTMGWIVNFHPRVLSLFVGMDYIVGKVSKQYIPLNNMNMNLSFGLNVTF
;
A
#
# COMPACT_ATOMS: atom_id res chain seq x y z
N MET A 1 -16.75 -13.51 -13.61
CA MET A 1 -15.44 -12.88 -13.91
C MET A 1 -15.52 -11.38 -14.21
N LYS A 2 -16.51 -10.87 -14.92
CA LYS A 2 -16.72 -9.41 -15.09
C LYS A 2 -16.86 -8.70 -13.74
N ASN A 3 -17.45 -9.33 -12.74
CA ASN A 3 -17.69 -8.74 -11.42
C ASN A 3 -16.43 -8.71 -10.57
N ILE A 4 -15.61 -9.78 -10.51
CA ILE A 4 -14.31 -9.74 -9.83
C ILE A 4 -13.40 -8.65 -10.41
N ALA A 5 -13.38 -8.52 -11.74
CA ALA A 5 -12.66 -7.43 -12.41
C ALA A 5 -13.27 -6.05 -12.11
N LYS A 6 -14.61 -5.94 -12.03
CA LYS A 6 -15.31 -4.71 -11.59
C LYS A 6 -14.99 -4.37 -10.13
N TYR A 7 -14.99 -5.35 -9.22
CA TYR A 7 -14.68 -5.15 -7.80
C TYR A 7 -13.22 -4.78 -7.60
N MET A 8 -12.30 -5.42 -8.33
CA MET A 8 -10.89 -5.03 -8.33
C MET A 8 -10.68 -3.64 -8.94
N MET A 9 -11.40 -3.32 -10.01
CA MET A 9 -11.34 -2.00 -10.65
C MET A 9 -12.02 -0.95 -9.78
N GLY A 10 -13.14 -1.25 -9.11
CA GLY A 10 -13.80 -0.39 -8.13
C GLY A 10 -12.93 -0.15 -6.89
N ALA A 11 -12.28 -1.20 -6.36
CA ALA A 11 -11.33 -1.08 -5.27
C ALA A 11 -10.05 -0.32 -5.70
N ALA A 12 -9.55 -0.55 -6.91
CA ALA A 12 -8.45 0.22 -7.48
C ALA A 12 -8.84 1.68 -7.75
N MET A 13 -10.08 1.95 -8.18
CA MET A 13 -10.61 3.31 -8.32
C MET A 13 -10.86 3.99 -6.97
N MET A 14 -11.34 3.29 -5.94
CA MET A 14 -11.38 3.83 -4.57
C MET A 14 -9.97 4.15 -4.05
N CYS A 15 -8.98 3.32 -4.33
CA CYS A 15 -7.57 3.62 -4.05
C CYS A 15 -7.06 4.81 -4.88
N ALA A 16 -7.49 4.97 -6.13
CA ALA A 16 -7.11 6.08 -7.00
C ALA A 16 -7.84 7.38 -6.66
N ALA A 17 -9.10 7.32 -6.25
CA ALA A 17 -9.88 8.49 -5.84
C ALA A 17 -9.45 9.07 -4.49
N THR A 18 -8.78 8.28 -3.63
CA THR A 18 -8.24 8.74 -2.34
C THR A 18 -6.84 9.32 -2.42
N GLY A 19 -6.31 9.57 -3.62
CA GLY A 19 -5.04 10.31 -3.79
C GLY A 19 -3.81 9.57 -3.24
N VAL A 20 -2.89 9.45 -4.03
CA VAL A 20 -1.54 8.91 -4.08
C VAL A 20 -0.62 9.28 -2.89
N SER A 21 0.35 8.41 -2.56
CA SER A 21 0.96 8.50 -1.23
C SER A 21 2.35 7.92 -1.03
N ALA A 22 3.14 8.47 -0.09
CA ALA A 22 4.49 8.00 0.21
C ALA A 22 4.76 7.74 1.69
N GLN A 23 5.79 6.90 1.93
CA GLN A 23 6.50 6.79 3.21
C GLN A 23 7.26 8.08 3.52
N ALA A 24 7.72 8.23 4.78
CA ALA A 24 8.70 9.27 5.10
C ALA A 24 9.95 9.12 4.20
N LEU A 25 10.53 10.22 3.79
CA LEU A 25 11.64 10.28 2.83
C LEU A 25 12.92 9.69 3.43
N ASN A 26 13.25 8.45 3.06
CA ASN A 26 14.43 7.73 3.56
C ASN A 26 15.74 8.41 3.12
N SER A 27 15.73 9.09 1.97
CA SER A 27 16.86 9.89 1.48
C SER A 27 17.29 10.99 2.48
N GLY A 28 16.41 11.43 3.37
CA GLY A 28 16.69 12.43 4.39
C GLY A 28 17.25 11.89 5.72
N TYR A 29 17.42 10.57 5.87
CA TYR A 29 17.76 9.94 7.15
C TYR A 29 19.06 10.48 7.77
N PHE A 30 20.07 10.72 6.95
CA PHE A 30 21.41 11.13 7.37
C PHE A 30 21.71 12.62 7.14
N LEU A 31 20.72 13.44 6.74
CA LEU A 31 20.90 14.89 6.61
C LEU A 31 20.57 15.61 7.92
N ASP A 32 21.49 16.38 8.46
CA ASP A 32 21.34 17.02 9.77
C ASP A 32 20.24 18.07 9.78
N GLY A 33 20.14 18.89 8.74
CA GLY A 33 19.14 19.93 8.60
C GLY A 33 17.75 19.43 8.14
N TYR A 34 17.58 18.13 7.84
CA TYR A 34 16.27 17.57 7.49
C TYR A 34 15.38 17.46 8.74
N LEU A 35 14.34 18.26 8.80
CA LEU A 35 13.52 18.44 10.00
C LEU A 35 12.74 17.19 10.41
N PHE A 36 12.34 16.32 9.46
CA PHE A 36 11.41 15.20 9.67
C PHE A 36 12.10 13.83 9.87
N LYS A 37 13.44 13.81 10.09
CA LYS A 37 14.16 12.55 10.36
C LYS A 37 13.67 11.83 11.63
N HIS A 38 13.08 12.55 12.60
CA HIS A 38 12.40 11.97 13.76
C HIS A 38 11.19 11.09 13.43
N GLN A 39 10.63 11.20 12.21
CA GLN A 39 9.59 10.28 11.71
C GLN A 39 10.17 8.95 11.22
N LEU A 40 11.48 8.88 10.97
CA LEU A 40 12.22 7.68 10.58
C LEU A 40 12.85 6.99 11.79
N ASN A 41 13.32 7.76 12.74
CA ASN A 41 13.87 7.30 14.01
C ASN A 41 13.65 8.38 15.09
N PRO A 42 12.85 8.12 16.15
CA PRO A 42 12.54 9.13 17.16
C PRO A 42 13.76 9.63 17.96
N ALA A 43 14.92 8.94 17.90
CA ALA A 43 16.16 9.42 18.50
C ALA A 43 16.87 10.48 17.65
N LEU A 44 16.52 10.64 16.37
CA LEU A 44 17.09 11.67 15.51
C LEU A 44 16.42 13.02 15.77
N GLU A 45 17.20 14.01 16.10
CA GLU A 45 16.72 15.38 16.33
C GLU A 45 17.09 16.31 15.18
N SER A 46 16.34 17.37 15.00
CA SER A 46 16.69 18.48 14.13
C SER A 46 17.61 19.46 14.86
N ASP A 47 18.52 20.10 14.12
CA ASP A 47 19.39 21.15 14.68
C ASP A 47 18.63 22.38 15.11
N LYS A 48 17.46 22.65 14.50
CA LYS A 48 16.63 23.81 14.75
C LYS A 48 15.26 23.41 15.28
N SER A 49 14.70 24.27 16.11
CA SER A 49 13.27 24.25 16.38
C SER A 49 12.51 24.67 15.13
N TYR A 50 11.31 24.12 14.94
CA TYR A 50 10.53 24.42 13.74
C TYR A 50 9.02 24.35 13.97
N PHE A 51 8.29 25.01 13.08
CA PHE A 51 6.86 24.84 12.91
C PHE A 51 6.56 24.62 11.41
N SER A 52 5.84 23.55 11.09
CA SER A 52 5.49 23.25 9.71
C SER A 52 4.34 24.13 9.21
N ILE A 53 4.45 24.60 7.97
CA ILE A 53 3.30 25.22 7.32
C ILE A 53 2.21 24.13 7.16
N PRO A 54 0.99 24.37 7.61
CA PRO A 54 -0.07 23.37 7.58
C PRO A 54 -0.22 22.74 6.19
N VAL A 55 -0.28 21.40 6.15
CA VAL A 55 -0.34 20.56 4.95
C VAL A 55 0.92 20.60 4.09
N LEU A 56 1.53 21.79 3.85
CA LEU A 56 2.70 21.96 2.97
C LEU A 56 4.05 21.71 3.65
N GLY A 57 4.07 21.54 4.98
CA GLY A 57 5.31 21.41 5.73
C GLY A 57 6.02 20.06 5.49
N ASN A 58 5.26 19.00 5.24
CA ASN A 58 5.80 17.67 4.92
C ASN A 58 4.76 16.86 4.15
N MET A 59 4.88 16.88 2.85
CA MET A 59 4.07 16.06 1.96
C MET A 59 4.93 14.96 1.36
N ASN A 60 4.48 13.74 1.51
CA ASN A 60 5.12 12.57 0.95
C ASN A 60 4.11 11.77 0.13
N PHE A 61 4.47 11.48 -1.07
CA PHE A 61 3.69 10.89 -2.11
C PHE A 61 4.47 9.76 -2.79
N GLY A 62 3.97 8.53 -2.84
CA GLY A 62 4.69 7.47 -3.53
C GLY A 62 3.95 6.16 -3.75
N THR A 63 4.34 5.51 -4.81
CA THR A 63 3.93 4.17 -5.21
C THR A 63 5.13 3.26 -5.26
N MET A 64 4.92 2.01 -4.92
CA MET A 64 5.90 0.94 -5.07
C MET A 64 5.23 -0.29 -5.68
N GLY A 65 5.90 -0.93 -6.62
CA GLY A 65 5.41 -2.15 -7.23
C GLY A 65 6.46 -2.84 -8.08
N ASN A 66 6.26 -4.11 -8.33
CA ASN A 66 7.11 -4.90 -9.22
C ASN A 66 6.51 -5.05 -10.63
N VAL A 67 5.42 -4.32 -10.91
CA VAL A 67 4.78 -4.21 -12.23
C VAL A 67 4.65 -2.75 -12.62
N GLY A 68 4.53 -2.49 -13.91
CA GLY A 68 4.31 -1.17 -14.48
C GLY A 68 3.27 -1.19 -15.58
N LEU A 69 2.92 -0.02 -16.10
CA LEU A 69 1.94 0.12 -17.16
C LEU A 69 2.35 -0.65 -18.43
N ALA A 70 3.65 -0.71 -18.72
CA ALA A 70 4.19 -1.44 -19.87
C ALA A 70 4.00 -2.97 -19.80
N ASN A 71 3.65 -3.53 -18.65
CA ASN A 71 3.30 -4.93 -18.53
C ASN A 71 1.89 -5.22 -19.07
N PHE A 72 1.00 -4.22 -19.13
CA PHE A 72 -0.42 -4.40 -19.46
C PHE A 72 -0.85 -3.72 -20.75
N ILE A 73 -0.08 -2.73 -21.23
CA ILE A 73 -0.41 -1.92 -22.40
C ILE A 73 0.73 -1.99 -23.41
N TYR A 74 0.40 -2.32 -24.63
CA TYR A 74 1.34 -2.60 -25.72
C TYR A 74 1.08 -1.66 -26.90
N PRO A 75 2.12 -1.16 -27.58
CA PRO A 75 1.97 -0.41 -28.81
C PRO A 75 1.55 -1.31 -29.96
N THR A 76 0.66 -0.82 -30.81
CA THR A 76 0.27 -1.46 -32.06
C THR A 76 0.57 -0.56 -33.27
N ALA A 77 0.41 -1.09 -34.47
CA ALA A 77 0.62 -0.33 -35.71
C ALA A 77 -0.25 0.96 -35.72
N GLY A 78 0.32 2.05 -36.23
CA GLY A 78 -0.37 3.35 -36.34
C GLY A 78 -0.45 4.14 -35.04
N ASN A 79 0.51 4.00 -34.11
CA ASN A 79 0.56 4.69 -32.80
C ASN A 79 -0.68 4.42 -31.91
N LYS A 80 -1.34 3.30 -32.09
CA LYS A 80 -2.43 2.85 -31.22
C LYS A 80 -1.89 2.01 -30.06
N LEU A 81 -2.64 1.94 -28.97
CA LEU A 81 -2.33 1.10 -27.83
C LEU A 81 -3.37 -0.03 -27.72
N THR A 82 -2.92 -1.18 -27.28
CA THR A 82 -3.77 -2.32 -26.95
C THR A 82 -3.44 -2.88 -25.57
N THR A 83 -4.28 -3.74 -25.04
CA THR A 83 -4.06 -4.42 -23.76
C THR A 83 -3.47 -5.80 -23.97
N PHE A 84 -2.94 -6.38 -22.89
CA PHE A 84 -2.43 -7.76 -22.87
C PHE A 84 -3.48 -8.80 -23.31
N MET A 85 -4.79 -8.49 -23.21
CA MET A 85 -5.87 -9.37 -23.64
C MET A 85 -5.97 -9.50 -25.17
N ASN A 86 -5.36 -8.61 -25.94
CA ASN A 86 -5.40 -8.65 -27.39
C ASN A 86 -4.62 -9.87 -27.91
N ARG A 87 -5.11 -10.50 -28.97
CA ARG A 87 -4.47 -11.66 -29.61
C ARG A 87 -3.10 -11.36 -30.22
N SER A 88 -2.83 -10.09 -30.56
CA SER A 88 -1.52 -9.67 -31.08
C SER A 88 -0.40 -9.69 -30.02
N VAL A 89 -0.74 -9.71 -28.75
CA VAL A 89 0.21 -9.87 -27.64
C VAL A 89 0.27 -11.36 -27.29
N SER A 90 1.43 -11.99 -27.41
CA SER A 90 1.57 -13.42 -27.06
C SER A 90 1.48 -13.64 -25.55
N ALA A 91 1.12 -14.86 -25.11
CA ALA A 91 1.11 -15.23 -23.71
C ALA A 91 2.54 -15.15 -23.11
N ASP A 92 3.55 -15.63 -23.85
CA ASP A 92 4.95 -15.61 -23.41
C ASP A 92 5.46 -14.18 -23.19
N GLU A 93 5.14 -13.25 -24.09
CA GLU A 93 5.52 -11.85 -23.97
C GLU A 93 4.91 -11.21 -22.74
N PHE A 94 3.62 -11.41 -22.53
CA PHE A 94 2.89 -10.86 -21.39
C PHE A 94 3.36 -11.48 -20.07
N LEU A 95 3.28 -12.81 -19.96
CA LEU A 95 3.57 -13.55 -18.73
C LEU A 95 5.06 -13.52 -18.37
N GLY A 96 5.95 -13.40 -19.37
CA GLY A 96 7.39 -13.22 -19.15
C GLY A 96 7.74 -11.91 -18.42
N GLY A 97 6.92 -10.87 -18.55
CA GLY A 97 7.06 -9.60 -17.84
C GLY A 97 6.56 -9.60 -16.39
N LEU A 98 5.88 -10.67 -15.94
CA LEU A 98 5.26 -10.76 -14.61
C LEU A 98 6.09 -11.63 -13.66
N ARG A 99 5.96 -11.34 -12.36
CA ARG A 99 6.48 -12.15 -11.26
C ARG A 99 5.41 -13.14 -10.77
N ASN A 100 5.84 -14.19 -10.03
CA ASN A 100 4.87 -15.12 -9.43
C ASN A 100 3.82 -14.41 -8.58
N ILE A 101 4.22 -13.38 -7.84
CA ILE A 101 3.32 -12.46 -7.14
C ILE A 101 3.59 -11.04 -7.63
N ASN A 102 2.58 -10.43 -8.18
CA ASN A 102 2.61 -9.05 -8.65
C ASN A 102 2.05 -8.15 -7.55
N LYS A 103 2.84 -7.15 -7.17
CA LYS A 103 2.59 -6.31 -6.00
C LYS A 103 2.55 -4.85 -6.39
N MET A 104 1.60 -4.14 -5.82
CA MET A 104 1.54 -2.69 -5.87
C MET A 104 1.15 -2.15 -4.50
N SER A 105 1.85 -1.14 -4.03
CA SER A 105 1.54 -0.42 -2.80
C SER A 105 1.54 1.07 -3.06
N MET A 106 0.60 1.75 -2.47
CA MET A 106 0.46 3.20 -2.46
C MET A 106 0.40 3.68 -1.03
N ASN A 107 1.10 4.77 -0.71
CA ASN A 107 1.09 5.33 0.65
C ASN A 107 1.02 6.87 0.64
N LEU A 108 0.17 7.58 1.41
CA LEU A 108 0.10 9.05 1.65
C LEU A 108 0.42 9.38 3.09
N ASN A 109 1.44 10.14 3.27
CA ASN A 109 1.73 10.72 4.55
C ASN A 109 1.83 12.25 4.38
N THR A 110 0.93 12.98 4.98
CA THR A 110 1.05 14.42 5.06
C THR A 110 0.96 14.88 6.50
N SER A 111 1.84 15.79 6.88
CA SER A 111 1.77 16.45 8.18
C SER A 111 0.82 17.65 8.06
N ILE A 112 -0.33 17.54 8.72
CA ILE A 112 -1.29 18.65 8.83
C ILE A 112 -0.67 19.75 9.70
N ILE A 113 -0.12 19.36 10.84
CA ILE A 113 0.66 20.21 11.75
C ILE A 113 1.86 19.39 12.22
N SER A 114 3.04 19.98 12.20
CA SER A 114 4.22 19.41 12.84
C SER A 114 5.04 20.52 13.49
N MET A 115 5.55 20.25 14.66
CA MET A 115 6.46 21.16 15.37
C MET A 115 7.53 20.36 16.10
N GLY A 116 8.72 20.95 16.16
CA GLY A 116 9.84 20.41 16.94
C GLY A 116 10.52 21.52 17.72
N PHE A 117 10.82 21.27 18.98
CA PHE A 117 11.46 22.25 19.85
C PHE A 117 12.35 21.60 20.91
N ARG A 118 13.40 22.34 21.31
CA ARG A 118 14.26 21.95 22.42
C ARG A 118 13.60 22.34 23.74
N GLY A 119 13.54 21.41 24.67
CA GLY A 119 12.97 21.61 26.01
C GLY A 119 13.05 20.33 26.84
N TRP A 120 12.87 20.44 28.14
CA TRP A 120 12.86 19.32 29.10
C TRP A 120 14.11 18.42 29.01
N GLY A 121 15.28 19.01 28.67
CA GLY A 121 16.55 18.30 28.52
C GLY A 121 16.65 17.43 27.27
N GLY A 122 15.84 17.69 26.26
CA GLY A 122 15.84 16.96 25.00
C GLY A 122 15.17 17.71 23.85
N PHE A 123 14.84 16.98 22.79
CA PHE A 123 14.10 17.47 21.64
C PHE A 123 12.69 16.87 21.66
N ASN A 124 11.69 17.71 21.53
CA ASN A 124 10.29 17.35 21.61
C ASN A 124 9.63 17.56 20.24
N THR A 125 8.73 16.67 19.87
CA THR A 125 7.96 16.78 18.63
C THR A 125 6.49 16.58 18.89
N LEU A 126 5.65 17.33 18.17
CA LEU A 126 4.22 17.12 18.03
C LEU A 126 3.92 17.00 16.55
N ASP A 127 3.30 15.91 16.14
CA ASP A 127 2.85 15.69 14.77
C ASP A 127 1.36 15.38 14.76
N ILE A 128 0.61 16.03 13.88
CA ILE A 128 -0.75 15.64 13.49
C ILE A 128 -0.69 15.42 11.98
N GLY A 129 -0.99 14.22 11.52
CA GLY A 129 -0.85 13.87 10.12
C GLY A 129 -1.85 12.85 9.65
N LEU A 130 -2.14 12.88 8.35
CA LEU A 130 -2.90 11.86 7.66
C LEU A 130 -1.96 10.73 7.23
N ARG A 131 -2.39 9.50 7.50
CA ARG A 131 -1.74 8.26 7.06
C ARG A 131 -2.71 7.45 6.22
N SER A 132 -2.33 7.17 4.99
CA SER A 132 -3.08 6.32 4.08
C SER A 132 -2.14 5.27 3.49
N SER A 133 -2.55 4.03 3.46
CA SER A 133 -1.78 2.93 2.90
C SER A 133 -2.72 1.97 2.18
N SER A 134 -2.42 1.67 0.92
CA SER A 134 -3.13 0.69 0.12
C SER A 134 -2.14 -0.27 -0.50
N SER A 135 -2.48 -1.55 -0.55
CA SER A 135 -1.63 -2.59 -1.14
C SER A 135 -2.48 -3.60 -1.89
N ILE A 136 -2.01 -4.01 -3.06
CA ILE A 136 -2.67 -4.99 -3.94
C ILE A 136 -1.66 -6.09 -4.25
N TYR A 137 -2.14 -7.33 -4.21
CA TYR A 137 -1.40 -8.55 -4.53
C TYR A 137 -2.18 -9.36 -5.56
N VAL A 138 -1.53 -9.71 -6.67
CA VAL A 138 -2.14 -10.51 -7.73
C VAL A 138 -1.14 -11.60 -8.15
N PRO A 139 -1.47 -12.90 -7.95
CA PRO A 139 -0.64 -14.00 -8.44
C PRO A 139 -0.57 -14.00 -9.98
N LYS A 140 0.53 -14.50 -10.53
CA LYS A 140 0.71 -14.65 -11.97
C LYS A 140 -0.37 -15.54 -12.59
N ASP A 141 -0.78 -16.57 -11.86
CA ASP A 141 -1.80 -17.55 -12.27
C ASP A 141 -3.14 -16.87 -12.64
N PHE A 142 -3.50 -15.77 -11.95
CA PHE A 142 -4.68 -14.99 -12.32
C PHE A 142 -4.57 -14.40 -13.74
N PHE A 143 -3.41 -13.84 -14.07
CA PHE A 143 -3.17 -13.26 -15.39
C PHE A 143 -3.01 -14.33 -16.46
N GLU A 144 -2.42 -15.48 -16.12
CA GLU A 144 -2.32 -16.64 -17.00
C GLU A 144 -3.73 -17.20 -17.30
N PHE A 145 -4.54 -17.41 -16.28
CA PHE A 145 -5.94 -17.80 -16.46
C PHE A 145 -6.70 -16.83 -17.37
N MET A 146 -6.58 -15.50 -17.15
CA MET A 146 -7.22 -14.50 -18.00
C MET A 146 -6.72 -14.54 -19.45
N LYS A 147 -5.44 -14.81 -19.68
CA LYS A 147 -4.81 -14.74 -21.02
C LYS A 147 -5.04 -15.99 -21.84
N VAL A 148 -4.93 -17.17 -21.26
CA VAL A 148 -4.94 -18.45 -21.96
C VAL A 148 -6.08 -19.39 -21.53
N GLY A 149 -6.65 -19.21 -20.34
CA GLY A 149 -7.75 -20.05 -19.85
C GLY A 149 -7.46 -21.55 -19.94
N GLN A 150 -8.39 -22.33 -20.45
CA GLN A 150 -8.26 -23.77 -20.61
C GLN A 150 -7.24 -24.17 -21.70
N SER A 151 -6.90 -23.28 -22.62
CA SER A 151 -5.92 -23.55 -23.70
C SER A 151 -4.46 -23.42 -23.26
N GLY A 152 -4.19 -23.06 -21.99
CA GLY A 152 -2.84 -22.93 -21.44
C GLY A 152 -2.23 -24.26 -21.04
N PRO A 153 -0.91 -24.26 -20.71
CA PRO A 153 -0.20 -25.45 -20.27
C PRO A 153 -0.62 -25.93 -18.86
N ASN A 154 -1.16 -25.01 -18.06
CA ASN A 154 -1.62 -25.28 -16.71
C ASN A 154 -3.12 -25.61 -16.71
N THR A 155 -3.50 -26.61 -15.91
CA THR A 155 -4.90 -26.96 -15.65
C THR A 155 -5.34 -26.46 -14.27
N VAL A 156 -4.43 -26.00 -13.42
CA VAL A 156 -4.69 -25.51 -12.06
C VAL A 156 -4.11 -24.12 -11.89
N TYR A 157 -4.93 -23.17 -11.53
CA TYR A 157 -4.56 -21.78 -11.26
C TYR A 157 -4.77 -21.46 -9.77
N ASP A 158 -3.71 -21.13 -9.05
CA ASP A 158 -3.76 -20.79 -7.61
C ASP A 158 -3.91 -19.26 -7.41
N LEU A 159 -5.10 -18.85 -6.99
CA LEU A 159 -5.44 -17.47 -6.69
C LEU A 159 -5.37 -17.13 -5.19
N GLY A 160 -5.01 -18.09 -4.34
CA GLY A 160 -5.08 -17.97 -2.88
C GLY A 160 -4.18 -16.93 -2.24
N SER A 161 -3.29 -16.29 -3.01
CA SER A 161 -2.47 -15.16 -2.52
C SER A 161 -3.02 -13.79 -2.92
N MET A 162 -4.10 -13.74 -3.70
CA MET A 162 -4.69 -12.48 -4.17
C MET A 162 -5.31 -11.69 -3.02
N GLY A 163 -5.19 -10.37 -3.05
CA GLY A 163 -5.83 -9.53 -2.06
C GLY A 163 -5.52 -8.05 -2.21
N ILE A 164 -6.37 -7.26 -1.55
CA ILE A 164 -6.26 -5.82 -1.41
C ILE A 164 -6.42 -5.44 0.05
N SER A 165 -5.65 -4.47 0.50
CA SER A 165 -5.77 -3.90 1.84
C SER A 165 -5.60 -2.40 1.79
N THR A 166 -6.50 -1.68 2.43
CA THR A 166 -6.48 -0.21 2.55
C THR A 166 -6.71 0.18 4.00
N SER A 167 -5.95 1.16 4.48
CA SER A 167 -6.07 1.70 5.83
C SER A 167 -5.79 3.19 5.82
N ASN A 168 -6.74 4.00 6.28
CA ASN A 168 -6.66 5.45 6.35
C ASN A 168 -6.98 5.93 7.78
N TYR A 169 -6.08 6.72 8.37
CA TYR A 169 -6.27 7.26 9.71
C TYR A 169 -5.52 8.57 9.91
N VAL A 170 -5.96 9.36 10.86
CA VAL A 170 -5.21 10.51 11.38
C VAL A 170 -4.36 10.04 12.56
N GLU A 171 -3.08 10.41 12.54
CA GLU A 171 -2.11 10.17 13.59
C GLU A 171 -1.88 11.46 14.38
N ILE A 172 -1.97 11.40 15.70
CA ILE A 172 -1.54 12.44 16.63
C ILE A 172 -0.38 11.85 17.42
N ALA A 173 0.82 12.39 17.25
CA ALA A 173 2.04 11.81 17.78
C ALA A 173 2.82 12.82 18.65
N LEU A 174 3.21 12.40 19.85
CA LEU A 174 4.05 13.14 20.77
C LEU A 174 5.39 12.41 20.93
N GLY A 175 6.49 13.06 20.57
CA GLY A 175 7.83 12.51 20.64
C GLY A 175 8.73 13.25 21.60
N HIS A 176 9.65 12.51 22.23
CA HIS A 176 10.73 13.05 23.03
C HIS A 176 12.00 12.26 22.79
N SER A 177 13.11 12.94 22.56
CA SER A 177 14.44 12.33 22.50
C SER A 177 15.43 13.08 23.38
N ARG A 178 16.32 12.33 24.01
CA ARG A 178 17.37 12.93 24.85
C ARG A 178 18.66 12.12 24.80
N ARG A 179 19.76 12.81 25.04
CA ARG A 179 21.07 12.18 25.24
C ARG A 179 21.13 11.61 26.67
N ILE A 180 21.38 10.30 26.77
CA ILE A 180 21.51 9.60 28.06
C ILE A 180 22.97 9.53 28.48
N PHE A 181 23.88 9.26 27.53
CA PHE A 181 25.31 9.33 27.64
C PHE A 181 25.88 10.18 26.52
N ASP A 182 27.14 10.58 26.62
CA ASP A 182 27.77 11.44 25.61
C ASP A 182 27.66 10.86 24.18
N ASN A 183 27.70 9.55 24.09
CA ASN A 183 27.66 8.80 22.84
C ASN A 183 26.31 8.09 22.58
N LEU A 184 25.31 8.17 23.47
CA LEU A 184 24.02 7.49 23.32
C LEU A 184 22.86 8.48 23.45
N ARG A 185 22.05 8.56 22.41
CA ARG A 185 20.75 9.23 22.42
C ARG A 185 19.64 8.20 22.25
N VAL A 186 18.56 8.35 22.99
CA VAL A 186 17.33 7.55 22.85
C VAL A 186 16.15 8.46 22.57
N GLY A 187 15.13 7.91 21.93
CA GLY A 187 13.89 8.60 21.64
C GLY A 187 12.69 7.66 21.67
N ALA A 188 11.56 8.22 22.06
CA ALA A 188 10.27 7.54 22.02
C ALA A 188 9.21 8.48 21.46
N LYS A 189 8.20 7.91 20.80
CA LYS A 189 7.07 8.66 20.27
C LYS A 189 5.79 7.87 20.55
N PHE A 190 4.87 8.48 21.28
CA PHE A 190 3.55 7.93 21.56
C PHE A 190 2.55 8.46 20.53
N LYS A 191 1.68 7.58 20.03
CA LYS A 191 0.74 7.88 18.96
C LYS A 191 -0.67 7.51 19.34
N VAL A 192 -1.60 8.42 19.10
CA VAL A 192 -3.04 8.19 19.11
C VAL A 192 -3.52 8.19 17.66
N LEU A 193 -4.30 7.20 17.29
CA LEU A 193 -4.73 6.97 15.93
C LEU A 193 -6.25 7.05 15.86
N LEU A 194 -6.75 7.87 14.93
CA LEU A 194 -8.18 8.09 14.68
C LEU A 194 -8.52 7.53 13.32
N GLY A 195 -9.20 6.38 13.27
CA GLY A 195 -9.50 5.63 12.05
C GLY A 195 -10.54 6.34 11.18
N GLY A 196 -10.28 6.42 9.88
CA GLY A 196 -11.23 6.80 8.86
C GLY A 196 -11.84 5.59 8.18
N LEU A 197 -11.08 4.96 7.28
CA LEU A 197 -11.48 3.79 6.49
C LEU A 197 -10.49 2.64 6.67
N TYR A 198 -11.01 1.44 6.85
CA TYR A 198 -10.31 0.19 6.67
C TYR A 198 -11.06 -0.68 5.67
N ALA A 199 -10.38 -1.23 4.68
CA ALA A 199 -10.93 -2.23 3.78
C ALA A 199 -9.86 -3.30 3.52
N ASN A 200 -10.27 -4.55 3.63
CA ASN A 200 -9.40 -5.69 3.35
C ASN A 200 -10.23 -6.78 2.67
N MET A 201 -9.77 -7.21 1.50
CA MET A 201 -10.32 -8.36 0.79
C MET A 201 -9.16 -9.29 0.46
N ASN A 202 -9.30 -10.55 0.81
CA ASN A 202 -8.29 -11.58 0.55
C ASN A 202 -8.95 -12.83 0.01
N LEU A 203 -8.29 -13.45 -0.95
CA LEU A 203 -8.54 -14.84 -1.31
C LEU A 203 -7.54 -15.73 -0.56
N SER A 204 -8.02 -16.85 -0.04
CA SER A 204 -7.21 -17.90 0.55
C SER A 204 -7.68 -19.26 0.01
N ASN A 205 -6.76 -20.18 -0.24
CA ASN A 205 -7.11 -21.50 -0.80
C ASN A 205 -8.03 -21.46 -2.03
N THR A 206 -7.95 -20.39 -2.82
CA THR A 206 -8.76 -20.19 -4.02
C THR A 206 -8.02 -20.80 -5.20
N LYS A 207 -8.63 -21.78 -5.86
CA LYS A 207 -8.08 -22.49 -7.00
C LYS A 207 -9.13 -22.69 -8.09
N ILE A 208 -8.69 -22.58 -9.33
CA ILE A 208 -9.49 -22.92 -10.51
C ILE A 208 -8.80 -24.11 -11.15
N THR A 209 -9.48 -25.25 -11.25
CA THR A 209 -9.01 -26.45 -11.95
C THR A 209 -9.87 -26.64 -13.19
N LEU A 210 -9.24 -26.66 -14.35
CA LEU A 210 -9.90 -26.86 -15.64
C LEU A 210 -9.42 -28.20 -16.22
N SER A 211 -10.30 -29.17 -16.38
CA SER A 211 -10.01 -30.42 -17.08
C SER A 211 -10.99 -30.61 -18.25
N GLU A 212 -10.73 -31.62 -19.06
CA GLU A 212 -11.63 -31.99 -20.16
C GLU A 212 -12.95 -32.59 -19.66
N GLU A 213 -12.95 -33.18 -18.45
CA GLU A 213 -14.11 -33.85 -17.88
C GLU A 213 -14.94 -32.94 -16.98
N LYS A 214 -14.29 -32.03 -16.23
CA LYS A 214 -14.98 -31.12 -15.32
C LYS A 214 -14.16 -29.87 -15.01
N TRP A 215 -14.85 -28.83 -14.67
CA TRP A 215 -14.27 -27.62 -14.04
C TRP A 215 -14.56 -27.67 -12.53
N GLU A 216 -13.58 -27.31 -11.75
CA GLU A 216 -13.72 -27.21 -10.29
C GLU A 216 -13.17 -25.87 -9.82
N VAL A 217 -13.98 -25.12 -9.08
CA VAL A 217 -13.59 -23.86 -8.48
C VAL A 217 -13.72 -23.96 -6.98
N MET A 218 -12.61 -23.77 -6.28
CA MET A 218 -12.57 -23.57 -4.85
C MET A 218 -12.40 -22.06 -4.60
N ALA A 219 -13.42 -21.39 -4.09
CA ALA A 219 -13.37 -19.97 -3.76
C ALA A 219 -13.44 -19.77 -2.24
N ASN A 220 -12.39 -19.21 -1.66
CA ASN A 220 -12.36 -18.86 -0.24
C ASN A 220 -11.94 -17.39 -0.12
N GLY A 221 -12.93 -16.50 -0.23
CA GLY A 221 -12.79 -15.07 -0.17
C GLY A 221 -13.35 -14.49 1.13
N GLU A 222 -12.65 -13.53 1.68
CA GLU A 222 -13.07 -12.78 2.86
C GLU A 222 -12.94 -11.28 2.61
N MET A 223 -13.92 -10.53 3.06
CA MET A 223 -13.94 -9.07 3.03
C MET A 223 -14.26 -8.50 4.40
N ASN A 224 -13.50 -7.49 4.79
CA ASN A 224 -13.79 -6.63 5.92
C ASN A 224 -13.75 -5.17 5.45
N ILE A 225 -14.81 -4.43 5.69
CA ILE A 225 -14.87 -2.98 5.45
C ILE A 225 -15.38 -2.31 6.72
N ALA A 226 -14.63 -1.34 7.22
CA ALA A 226 -14.97 -0.59 8.42
C ALA A 226 -14.80 0.90 8.17
N MET A 227 -15.89 1.63 8.24
CA MET A 227 -15.95 3.09 8.14
C MET A 227 -17.23 3.58 8.80
N ALA A 228 -17.16 4.66 9.56
CA ALA A 228 -18.38 5.27 10.12
C ALA A 228 -19.22 5.92 9.02
N GLY A 229 -20.53 5.65 9.03
CA GLY A 229 -21.48 6.15 8.02
C GLY A 229 -21.49 5.38 6.70
N LEU A 230 -20.68 4.31 6.54
CA LEU A 230 -20.74 3.46 5.37
C LEU A 230 -21.78 2.34 5.59
N ASN A 231 -22.77 2.28 4.72
CA ASN A 231 -23.72 1.18 4.61
C ASN A 231 -23.34 0.31 3.39
N VAL A 232 -23.16 -0.99 3.63
CA VAL A 232 -22.86 -2.00 2.61
C VAL A 232 -24.05 -2.96 2.58
N PRO A 233 -25.08 -2.69 1.77
CA PRO A 233 -26.31 -3.48 1.75
C PRO A 233 -26.10 -4.87 1.14
N THR A 234 -27.06 -5.75 1.39
CA THR A 234 -27.23 -6.97 0.60
C THR A 234 -28.21 -6.72 -0.56
N LYS A 235 -28.31 -7.66 -1.52
CA LYS A 235 -29.29 -7.59 -2.61
C LYS A 235 -30.73 -7.48 -2.04
N GLU A 236 -31.06 -8.21 -0.98
CA GLU A 236 -32.37 -8.12 -0.30
C GLU A 236 -32.63 -6.72 0.28
N GLU A 237 -31.66 -6.15 0.97
CA GLU A 237 -31.80 -4.83 1.62
C GLU A 237 -31.88 -3.67 0.61
N SER A 238 -31.18 -3.76 -0.51
CA SER A 238 -31.22 -2.77 -1.59
C SER A 238 -32.48 -2.88 -2.46
N GLY A 239 -33.22 -4.00 -2.35
CA GLY A 239 -34.37 -4.29 -3.21
C GLY A 239 -33.99 -4.71 -4.63
N ALA A 240 -32.76 -5.19 -4.83
CA ALA A 240 -32.34 -5.77 -6.10
C ALA A 240 -33.05 -7.11 -6.35
N GLU A 241 -33.22 -7.49 -7.61
CA GLU A 241 -33.70 -8.83 -7.97
C GLU A 241 -32.67 -9.87 -7.57
N TYR A 242 -33.12 -10.98 -6.99
CA TYR A 242 -32.28 -12.10 -6.61
C TYR A 242 -33.07 -13.42 -6.55
N THR A 243 -32.37 -14.54 -6.61
CA THR A 243 -32.91 -15.89 -6.51
C THR A 243 -32.24 -16.64 -5.35
N GLY A 244 -32.96 -17.58 -4.74
CA GLY A 244 -32.43 -18.47 -3.70
C GLY A 244 -31.69 -17.74 -2.57
N ASN A 245 -30.40 -18.07 -2.36
CA ASN A 245 -29.56 -17.52 -1.30
C ASN A 245 -28.87 -16.20 -1.68
N GLU A 246 -29.03 -15.71 -2.91
CA GLU A 246 -28.39 -14.47 -3.38
C GLU A 246 -28.84 -13.24 -2.59
N GLY A 247 -29.98 -13.27 -1.90
CA GLY A 247 -30.44 -12.16 -1.07
C GLY A 247 -29.40 -11.68 -0.05
N THR A 248 -28.50 -12.58 0.42
CA THR A 248 -27.42 -12.28 1.37
C THR A 248 -26.16 -11.74 0.68
N LEU A 249 -26.08 -11.77 -0.65
CA LEU A 249 -24.96 -11.23 -1.42
C LEU A 249 -24.80 -9.73 -1.19
N VAL A 250 -23.54 -9.30 -1.05
CA VAL A 250 -23.21 -7.87 -0.94
C VAL A 250 -23.56 -7.17 -2.25
N ASP A 251 -24.39 -6.15 -2.16
CA ASP A 251 -24.72 -5.27 -3.29
C ASP A 251 -23.76 -4.10 -3.36
N PHE A 252 -22.71 -4.25 -4.14
CA PHE A 252 -21.67 -3.22 -4.32
C PHE A 252 -22.13 -2.02 -5.17
N ASP A 253 -23.20 -2.16 -5.94
CA ASP A 253 -23.73 -1.10 -6.78
C ASP A 253 -24.56 -0.08 -5.96
N ASN A 254 -25.05 -0.49 -4.79
CA ASN A 254 -25.90 0.30 -3.89
C ASN A 254 -25.24 0.61 -2.54
N ILE A 255 -23.91 0.73 -2.52
CA ILE A 255 -23.19 1.20 -1.32
C ILE A 255 -23.54 2.67 -1.08
N GLU A 256 -23.97 2.97 0.14
CA GLU A 256 -24.37 4.31 0.57
C GLU A 256 -23.39 4.87 1.59
N MET A 257 -23.17 6.17 1.55
CA MET A 257 -22.39 6.91 2.51
C MET A 257 -23.24 7.98 3.16
N ASP A 258 -23.56 7.78 4.43
CA ASP A 258 -24.21 8.78 5.25
C ASP A 258 -23.22 9.86 5.72
N SER A 259 -23.26 10.25 6.99
CA SER A 259 -22.30 11.20 7.55
C SER A 259 -20.98 10.49 7.91
N PRO A 260 -19.85 10.83 7.26
CA PRO A 260 -18.55 10.27 7.62
C PRO A 260 -18.18 10.67 9.07
N GLY A 261 -17.63 9.71 9.80
CA GLY A 261 -17.24 9.89 11.20
C GLY A 261 -15.95 9.13 11.54
N LEU A 262 -15.64 9.04 12.83
CA LEU A 262 -14.52 8.24 13.31
C LEU A 262 -14.86 6.76 13.19
N GLY A 263 -14.14 6.06 12.31
CA GLY A 263 -14.30 4.63 12.03
C GLY A 263 -13.41 3.72 12.89
N GLY A 264 -12.58 4.28 13.78
CA GLY A 264 -11.72 3.48 14.63
C GLY A 264 -10.85 4.30 15.59
N PHE A 265 -10.24 3.60 16.55
CA PHE A 265 -9.30 4.16 17.51
C PHE A 265 -8.11 3.19 17.68
N GLY A 266 -6.91 3.74 17.78
CA GLY A 266 -5.71 2.95 17.97
C GLY A 266 -4.64 3.68 18.78
N LEU A 267 -3.67 2.91 19.23
CA LEU A 267 -2.47 3.39 19.93
C LEU A 267 -1.24 2.75 19.33
N ALA A 268 -0.15 3.51 19.25
CA ALA A 268 1.13 3.01 18.82
C ALA A 268 2.30 3.68 19.54
N LEU A 269 3.45 3.03 19.48
CA LEU A 269 4.70 3.49 20.06
C LEU A 269 5.83 3.33 19.03
N ASP A 270 6.63 4.38 18.88
CA ASP A 270 7.93 4.31 18.19
C ASP A 270 9.04 4.40 19.23
N LEU A 271 10.08 3.59 19.06
CA LEU A 271 11.29 3.61 19.88
C LEU A 271 12.50 3.73 18.98
N GLY A 272 13.51 4.46 19.42
CA GLY A 272 14.74 4.63 18.66
C GLY A 272 15.96 4.93 19.53
N ALA A 273 17.11 4.64 18.97
CA ALA A 273 18.40 4.96 19.55
C ALA A 273 19.41 5.33 18.47
N THR A 274 20.37 6.18 18.83
CA THR A 274 21.59 6.45 18.07
C THR A 274 22.79 6.29 19.00
N TYR A 275 23.83 5.64 18.51
CA TYR A 275 25.04 5.38 19.27
C TYR A 275 26.27 5.78 18.44
N GLN A 276 27.06 6.71 18.95
CA GLN A 276 28.32 7.10 18.35
C GLN A 276 29.41 6.11 18.75
N VAL A 277 29.80 5.25 17.81
CA VAL A 277 30.79 4.18 18.00
C VAL A 277 32.20 4.75 18.02
N MET A 278 32.47 5.73 17.14
CA MET A 278 33.69 6.50 16.98
C MET A 278 33.31 7.94 16.62
N ASP A 279 34.29 8.86 16.66
CA ASP A 279 34.05 10.27 16.35
C ASP A 279 33.37 10.47 14.96
N ASN A 280 33.64 9.57 14.04
CA ASN A 280 33.15 9.63 12.66
C ASN A 280 32.20 8.47 12.27
N LEU A 281 31.79 7.61 13.20
CA LEU A 281 30.88 6.50 12.96
C LEU A 281 29.73 6.50 13.97
N THR A 282 28.52 6.70 13.47
CA THR A 282 27.29 6.60 14.24
C THR A 282 26.43 5.46 13.73
N VAL A 283 25.93 4.62 14.61
CA VAL A 283 24.92 3.60 14.29
C VAL A 283 23.58 3.99 14.92
N SER A 284 22.51 3.51 14.33
CA SER A 284 21.14 3.82 14.79
C SER A 284 20.20 2.65 14.58
N ALA A 285 19.22 2.56 15.46
CA ALA A 285 18.14 1.58 15.35
C ALA A 285 16.82 2.24 15.75
N ALA A 286 15.74 1.89 15.06
CA ALA A 286 14.40 2.29 15.44
C ALA A 286 13.39 1.22 15.07
N ILE A 287 12.40 1.06 15.92
CA ILE A 287 11.17 0.33 15.60
C ILE A 287 10.01 1.29 15.71
N LYS A 288 9.16 1.31 14.68
CA LYS A 288 8.05 2.26 14.54
C LYS A 288 6.73 1.54 14.40
N ASP A 289 5.67 2.22 14.78
CA ASP A 289 4.30 1.77 14.64
C ASP A 289 4.00 0.45 15.38
N LEU A 290 4.67 0.24 16.53
CA LEU A 290 4.33 -0.84 17.44
C LEU A 290 2.98 -0.57 18.09
N GLY A 291 1.92 -1.13 17.57
CA GLY A 291 0.58 -0.82 18.05
C GLY A 291 -0.53 -1.57 17.34
N PHE A 292 -1.73 -1.09 17.57
CA PHE A 292 -2.94 -1.65 17.00
C PHE A 292 -3.95 -0.57 16.65
N MET A 293 -4.88 -0.92 15.78
CA MET A 293 -6.08 -0.16 15.46
C MET A 293 -7.30 -1.05 15.69
N SER A 294 -8.28 -0.54 16.43
CA SER A 294 -9.60 -1.13 16.58
C SER A 294 -10.59 -0.34 15.73
N TRP A 295 -11.09 -0.98 14.68
CA TRP A 295 -12.06 -0.44 13.75
C TRP A 295 -13.48 -0.73 14.25
N SER A 296 -14.38 0.21 14.11
CA SER A 296 -15.82 0.08 14.42
C SER A 296 -16.63 0.03 13.12
N ASN A 297 -17.87 -0.39 13.23
CA ASN A 297 -18.79 -0.54 12.10
C ASN A 297 -18.22 -1.44 10.98
N ASN A 298 -17.56 -2.54 11.38
CA ASN A 298 -17.03 -3.49 10.42
C ASN A 298 -18.16 -4.32 9.80
N THR A 299 -18.24 -4.33 8.49
CA THR A 299 -19.01 -5.29 7.70
C THR A 299 -18.09 -6.42 7.28
N TYR A 300 -18.45 -7.64 7.63
CA TYR A 300 -17.74 -8.86 7.25
C TYR A 300 -18.57 -9.65 6.25
N ALA A 301 -17.96 -10.04 5.15
CA ALA A 301 -18.54 -10.91 4.14
C ALA A 301 -17.53 -11.97 3.70
N SER A 302 -18.04 -13.13 3.31
CA SER A 302 -17.23 -14.24 2.79
C SER A 302 -17.96 -14.99 1.68
N THR A 303 -17.20 -15.66 0.83
CA THR A 303 -17.75 -16.65 -0.12
C THR A 303 -18.29 -17.87 0.64
N ASN A 304 -19.03 -18.71 -0.06
CA ASN A 304 -19.32 -20.08 0.39
C ASN A 304 -18.06 -20.93 0.24
N ASN A 305 -17.74 -21.77 1.25
CA ASN A 305 -16.49 -22.54 1.29
C ASN A 305 -16.62 -23.95 0.70
N GLU A 306 -17.65 -24.21 -0.08
CA GLU A 306 -17.87 -25.50 -0.76
C GLU A 306 -17.27 -25.43 -2.18
N PRO A 307 -16.67 -26.50 -2.70
CA PRO A 307 -16.19 -26.49 -4.08
C PRO A 307 -17.38 -26.44 -5.05
N TRP A 308 -17.30 -25.54 -6.01
CA TRP A 308 -18.22 -25.51 -7.14
C TRP A 308 -17.66 -26.35 -8.26
N THR A 309 -18.52 -27.18 -8.89
CA THR A 309 -18.13 -28.08 -9.98
C THR A 309 -19.10 -27.94 -11.14
N PHE A 310 -18.56 -27.98 -12.36
CA PHE A 310 -19.33 -28.05 -13.59
C PHE A 310 -18.73 -29.16 -14.46
N ASP A 311 -19.51 -30.16 -14.76
CA ASP A 311 -19.17 -31.37 -15.53
C ASP A 311 -19.87 -31.43 -16.89
N GLY A 312 -20.54 -30.36 -17.29
CA GLY A 312 -21.19 -30.21 -18.58
C GLY A 312 -22.70 -30.03 -18.45
N PHE A 313 -23.35 -29.87 -19.60
CA PHE A 313 -24.78 -29.79 -19.67
C PHE A 313 -25.35 -31.16 -19.98
N GLU A 314 -26.33 -31.60 -19.19
CA GLU A 314 -27.06 -32.85 -19.41
C GLU A 314 -28.48 -32.53 -19.89
N ASP A 315 -29.06 -33.44 -20.69
CA ASP A 315 -30.46 -33.44 -21.08
C ASP A 315 -31.00 -32.14 -21.69
N LEU A 316 -30.21 -31.51 -22.60
CA LEU A 316 -30.62 -30.27 -23.29
C LEU A 316 -31.91 -30.46 -24.06
N SER A 317 -32.92 -29.63 -23.79
CA SER A 317 -34.13 -29.51 -24.59
C SER A 317 -33.92 -28.64 -25.82
N MET A 318 -34.43 -29.10 -26.95
CA MET A 318 -34.47 -28.28 -28.17
C MET A 318 -35.72 -27.36 -28.22
N ASN A 319 -36.57 -27.45 -27.19
CA ASN A 319 -37.79 -26.67 -27.07
C ASN A 319 -37.61 -25.59 -26.00
N GLU A 320 -37.68 -24.32 -26.39
CA GLU A 320 -37.46 -23.16 -25.50
C GLU A 320 -38.52 -23.06 -24.38
N ASP A 321 -39.69 -23.68 -24.55
CA ASP A 321 -40.80 -23.65 -23.57
C ASP A 321 -40.61 -24.66 -22.41
N ASP A 322 -39.67 -25.60 -22.51
CA ASP A 322 -39.51 -26.69 -21.51
C ASP A 322 -38.68 -26.26 -20.26
N GLY A 323 -38.16 -25.04 -20.23
CA GLY A 323 -37.35 -24.56 -19.09
C GLY A 323 -36.03 -25.30 -18.92
N ASN A 324 -35.53 -26.01 -19.93
CA ASN A 324 -34.27 -26.74 -19.95
C ASN A 324 -33.53 -26.55 -21.29
N SER A 325 -33.70 -25.38 -21.89
CA SER A 325 -32.97 -24.99 -23.09
C SER A 325 -31.50 -24.69 -22.76
N LEU A 326 -30.67 -24.58 -23.78
CA LEU A 326 -29.25 -24.20 -23.57
C LEU A 326 -29.16 -22.83 -22.88
N ASP A 327 -30.05 -21.90 -23.21
CA ASP A 327 -30.05 -20.55 -22.60
C ASP A 327 -30.45 -20.65 -21.10
N ASP A 328 -31.49 -21.43 -20.76
CA ASP A 328 -31.90 -21.64 -19.37
C ASP A 328 -30.79 -22.28 -18.54
N GLN A 329 -30.07 -23.27 -19.07
CA GLN A 329 -28.96 -23.91 -18.38
C GLN A 329 -27.72 -23.01 -18.25
N LEU A 330 -27.46 -22.14 -19.25
CA LEU A 330 -26.40 -21.15 -19.16
C LEU A 330 -26.71 -20.06 -18.13
N ASP A 331 -27.97 -19.63 -18.06
CA ASP A 331 -28.41 -18.67 -17.04
C ASP A 331 -28.32 -19.28 -15.64
N ALA A 332 -28.83 -20.50 -15.44
CA ALA A 332 -28.73 -21.23 -14.18
C ALA A 332 -27.26 -21.45 -13.75
N LEU A 333 -26.39 -21.83 -14.69
CA LEU A 333 -24.94 -21.97 -14.43
C LEU A 333 -24.30 -20.66 -14.02
N THR A 334 -24.71 -19.55 -14.65
CA THR A 334 -24.18 -18.22 -14.35
C THR A 334 -24.61 -17.77 -12.97
N ASP A 335 -25.88 -17.94 -12.63
CA ASP A 335 -26.46 -17.60 -11.33
C ASP A 335 -25.82 -18.44 -10.20
N ASP A 336 -25.68 -19.74 -10.39
CA ASP A 336 -25.06 -20.65 -9.43
C ASP A 336 -23.57 -20.31 -9.22
N PHE A 337 -22.84 -19.98 -10.29
CA PHE A 337 -21.45 -19.53 -10.19
C PHE A 337 -21.32 -18.16 -9.51
N GLU A 338 -22.26 -17.23 -9.76
CA GLU A 338 -22.29 -15.93 -9.09
C GLU A 338 -22.58 -16.08 -7.61
N ASP A 339 -23.56 -16.87 -7.20
CA ASP A 339 -23.86 -17.15 -5.79
C ASP A 339 -22.64 -17.77 -5.07
N TYR A 340 -21.94 -18.69 -5.74
CA TYR A 340 -20.78 -19.35 -5.19
C TYR A 340 -19.55 -18.43 -5.04
N THR A 341 -19.24 -17.60 -6.04
CA THR A 341 -18.01 -16.78 -6.08
C THR A 341 -18.16 -15.41 -5.44
N ASN A 342 -19.37 -14.94 -5.27
CA ASN A 342 -19.67 -13.64 -4.69
C ASN A 342 -19.62 -13.67 -3.14
N LEU A 343 -19.60 -12.51 -2.55
CA LEU A 343 -19.44 -12.35 -1.10
C LEU A 343 -20.80 -12.24 -0.41
N HIS A 344 -21.09 -13.19 0.44
CA HIS A 344 -22.25 -13.15 1.33
C HIS A 344 -21.93 -12.36 2.58
N ARG A 345 -22.74 -11.36 2.92
CA ARG A 345 -22.58 -10.59 4.16
C ARG A 345 -22.92 -11.48 5.36
N ARG A 346 -21.94 -11.70 6.23
CA ARG A 346 -22.07 -12.54 7.45
C ARG A 346 -22.38 -11.71 8.68
N SER A 347 -21.88 -10.48 8.77
CA SER A 347 -22.15 -9.56 9.87
C SER A 347 -21.91 -8.11 9.48
N THR A 348 -22.55 -7.17 10.19
CA THR A 348 -22.35 -5.73 10.10
C THR A 348 -22.33 -5.08 11.48
N GLY A 349 -21.75 -3.88 11.60
CA GLY A 349 -21.69 -3.12 12.86
C GLY A 349 -20.68 -3.66 13.90
N GLY A 350 -19.89 -4.67 13.54
CA GLY A 350 -18.91 -5.32 14.41
C GLY A 350 -17.69 -4.44 14.71
N LYS A 351 -16.82 -4.95 15.60
CA LYS A 351 -15.49 -4.40 15.86
C LYS A 351 -14.42 -5.31 15.26
N LEU A 352 -13.39 -4.70 14.68
CA LEU A 352 -12.26 -5.43 14.10
C LEU A 352 -10.94 -4.83 14.64
N SER A 353 -10.16 -5.60 15.38
CA SER A 353 -8.82 -5.17 15.82
C SER A 353 -7.73 -5.76 14.94
N ARG A 354 -6.78 -4.93 14.55
CA ARG A 354 -5.62 -5.31 13.73
C ARG A 354 -4.35 -4.67 14.29
N ALA A 355 -3.26 -5.42 14.29
CA ALA A 355 -1.94 -4.86 14.52
C ALA A 355 -1.58 -3.89 13.40
N LEU A 356 -0.85 -2.83 13.72
CA LEU A 356 -0.27 -1.95 12.71
C LEU A 356 0.91 -2.64 12.00
N ALA A 357 1.22 -2.14 10.82
CA ALA A 357 2.41 -2.54 10.10
C ALA A 357 3.66 -1.90 10.75
N ALA A 358 4.38 -2.64 11.57
CA ALA A 358 5.60 -2.14 12.22
C ALA A 358 6.74 -1.98 11.19
N THR A 359 7.64 -1.02 11.43
CA THR A 359 8.82 -0.79 10.59
C THR A 359 10.09 -0.79 11.45
N LEU A 360 11.04 -1.64 11.09
CA LEU A 360 12.39 -1.66 11.68
C LEU A 360 13.35 -0.90 10.77
N ASN A 361 14.03 0.11 11.30
CA ASN A 361 15.09 0.86 10.63
C ASN A 361 16.42 0.62 11.36
N LEU A 362 17.44 0.24 10.61
CA LEU A 362 18.81 0.11 11.09
C LEU A 362 19.70 0.99 10.22
N GLY A 363 20.42 1.93 10.82
CA GLY A 363 21.27 2.89 10.13
C GLY A 363 22.73 2.85 10.60
N ALA A 364 23.63 3.14 9.68
CA ALA A 364 25.04 3.43 9.97
C ALA A 364 25.49 4.61 9.11
N GLU A 365 26.16 5.57 9.71
CA GLU A 365 26.67 6.76 9.05
C GLU A 365 28.16 6.91 9.35
N TYR A 366 28.95 7.14 8.31
CA TYR A 366 30.36 7.39 8.38
C TYR A 366 30.69 8.77 7.80
N ALA A 367 31.07 9.73 8.65
CA ALA A 367 31.58 11.03 8.25
C ALA A 367 33.03 10.92 7.78
N LEU A 368 33.34 11.52 6.64
CA LEU A 368 34.69 11.41 6.06
C LEU A 368 35.70 12.27 6.88
N PRO A 369 36.73 11.69 7.52
CA PRO A 369 37.64 12.45 8.38
C PRO A 369 38.39 13.58 7.71
N MET A 370 38.66 13.46 6.38
CA MET A 370 39.35 14.49 5.60
C MET A 370 38.42 15.62 5.14
N TYR A 371 37.11 15.42 5.16
CA TYR A 371 36.10 16.37 4.78
C TYR A 371 34.79 16.07 5.50
N ASP A 372 34.65 16.61 6.68
CA ASP A 372 33.55 16.40 7.62
C ASP A 372 32.15 16.75 7.07
N LYS A 373 32.12 17.51 5.94
CA LYS A 373 30.89 17.86 5.22
C LYS A 373 30.38 16.78 4.26
N LEU A 374 31.07 15.65 4.16
CA LEU A 374 30.69 14.49 3.36
C LEU A 374 30.52 13.29 4.26
N SER A 375 29.34 12.69 4.23
CA SER A 375 29.08 11.43 4.92
C SER A 375 28.55 10.35 3.96
N PHE A 376 28.81 9.11 4.32
CA PHE A 376 28.25 7.92 3.68
C PHE A 376 27.32 7.21 4.65
N GLY A 377 26.12 6.87 4.19
CA GLY A 377 25.10 6.22 5.00
C GLY A 377 24.72 4.86 4.45
N PHE A 378 24.38 3.94 5.34
CA PHE A 378 23.64 2.73 5.03
C PHE A 378 22.38 2.67 5.88
N LEU A 379 21.23 2.51 5.26
CA LEU A 379 19.94 2.35 5.92
C LEU A 379 19.27 1.06 5.45
N SER A 380 18.95 0.18 6.41
CA SER A 380 18.08 -0.96 6.19
C SER A 380 16.71 -0.67 6.78
N SER A 381 15.66 -0.78 5.97
CA SER A 381 14.26 -0.61 6.40
C SER A 381 13.48 -1.87 6.09
N THR A 382 12.80 -2.41 7.10
CA THR A 382 11.93 -3.58 6.95
C THR A 382 10.56 -3.27 7.52
N ARG A 383 9.54 -3.30 6.67
CA ARG A 383 8.13 -3.18 7.07
C ARG A 383 7.52 -4.56 7.24
N ILE A 384 6.99 -4.82 8.43
CA ILE A 384 6.38 -6.08 8.84
C ILE A 384 4.86 -5.92 8.75
N ASN A 385 4.22 -6.56 7.77
CA ASN A 385 2.80 -6.44 7.49
C ASN A 385 2.23 -7.74 6.87
N GLY A 386 2.53 -8.90 7.47
CA GLY A 386 2.12 -10.19 6.93
C GLY A 386 2.57 -10.38 5.48
N LYS A 387 1.67 -10.77 4.59
CA LYS A 387 1.97 -10.94 3.16
C LYS A 387 2.37 -9.63 2.45
N TYR A 388 2.04 -8.48 3.03
CA TYR A 388 2.38 -7.14 2.51
C TYR A 388 3.72 -6.62 3.04
N SER A 389 4.54 -7.46 3.65
CA SER A 389 5.88 -7.10 4.13
C SER A 389 6.84 -6.82 2.98
N TRP A 390 7.78 -5.92 3.22
CA TRP A 390 8.86 -5.59 2.29
C TRP A 390 10.12 -5.16 3.05
N SER A 391 11.26 -5.26 2.40
CA SER A 391 12.54 -4.81 2.93
C SER A 391 13.30 -4.02 1.87
N GLU A 392 14.13 -3.08 2.32
CA GLU A 392 15.11 -2.38 1.50
C GLU A 392 16.43 -2.20 2.22
N GLY A 393 17.52 -2.17 1.46
CA GLY A 393 18.83 -1.70 1.88
C GLY A 393 19.26 -0.54 0.98
N ARG A 394 19.69 0.58 1.56
CA ARG A 394 19.97 1.83 0.85
C ARG A 394 21.33 2.36 1.26
N PHE A 395 22.20 2.61 0.27
CA PHE A 395 23.47 3.32 0.45
C PHE A 395 23.30 4.75 0.00
N SER A 396 23.85 5.71 0.76
CA SER A 396 23.78 7.13 0.46
C SER A 396 25.14 7.82 0.55
N ALA A 397 25.31 8.88 -0.22
CA ALA A 397 26.34 9.88 -0.07
C ALA A 397 25.67 11.23 0.16
N ASN A 398 26.02 11.89 1.25
CA ASN A 398 25.36 13.09 1.73
C ASN A 398 26.42 14.19 1.87
N VAL A 399 26.11 15.40 1.44
CA VAL A 399 27.03 16.53 1.47
C VAL A 399 26.34 17.77 2.02
N SER A 400 27.01 18.45 2.97
CA SER A 400 26.57 19.69 3.61
C SER A 400 27.60 20.81 3.37
N PRO A 401 27.80 21.27 2.10
CA PRO A 401 28.88 22.20 1.75
C PRO A 401 28.71 23.56 2.42
N LEU A 402 27.47 23.96 2.71
CA LEU A 402 27.12 25.23 3.34
C LEU A 402 26.21 24.98 4.55
N SER A 403 26.25 25.84 5.54
CA SER A 403 25.43 25.74 6.75
C SER A 403 23.91 25.86 6.53
N TRP A 404 23.48 26.14 5.32
CA TRP A 404 22.08 26.33 4.91
C TRP A 404 21.67 25.46 3.71
N PHE A 405 22.58 24.61 3.20
CA PHE A 405 22.33 23.77 2.04
C PHE A 405 22.94 22.37 2.23
N GLU A 406 22.13 21.37 2.03
CA GLU A 406 22.50 19.96 2.07
C GLU A 406 21.90 19.23 0.87
N ALA A 407 22.60 18.21 0.41
CA ALA A 407 22.11 17.33 -0.63
C ALA A 407 22.55 15.89 -0.39
N GLY A 408 21.76 14.95 -0.84
CA GLY A 408 22.07 13.52 -0.78
C GLY A 408 21.65 12.81 -2.04
N ILE A 409 22.44 11.80 -2.41
CA ILE A 409 22.09 10.83 -3.44
C ILE A 409 22.16 9.44 -2.83
N ASN A 410 21.35 8.53 -3.30
CA ASN A 410 21.35 7.17 -2.78
C ASN A 410 20.96 6.14 -3.83
N TYR A 411 21.39 4.90 -3.57
CA TYR A 411 21.04 3.72 -4.33
C TYR A 411 20.46 2.67 -3.38
N GLY A 412 19.31 2.13 -3.69
CA GLY A 412 18.59 1.15 -2.89
C GLY A 412 18.29 -0.13 -3.65
N VAL A 413 18.30 -1.24 -2.92
CA VAL A 413 17.80 -2.53 -3.36
C VAL A 413 16.61 -2.87 -2.48
N THR A 414 15.46 -3.10 -3.09
CA THR A 414 14.19 -3.32 -2.41
C THR A 414 13.55 -4.64 -2.84
N SER A 415 12.56 -5.10 -2.11
CA SER A 415 11.72 -6.24 -2.51
C SER A 415 11.01 -6.03 -3.86
N TYR A 416 10.97 -4.80 -4.37
CA TYR A 416 10.33 -4.41 -5.63
C TYR A 416 11.33 -4.14 -6.77
N GLY A 417 12.64 -4.17 -6.49
CA GLY A 417 13.72 -3.93 -7.46
C GLY A 417 14.71 -2.89 -6.97
N SER A 418 15.66 -2.52 -7.83
CA SER A 418 16.66 -1.49 -7.54
C SER A 418 16.08 -0.10 -7.77
N THR A 419 16.52 0.87 -6.97
CA THR A 419 16.06 2.25 -7.00
C THR A 419 17.22 3.22 -6.85
N MET A 420 17.05 4.42 -7.34
CA MET A 420 17.90 5.57 -7.02
C MET A 420 17.05 6.66 -6.38
N GLY A 421 17.65 7.40 -5.46
CA GLY A 421 16.98 8.50 -4.80
C GLY A 421 17.91 9.70 -4.65
N TRP A 422 17.32 10.84 -4.35
CA TRP A 422 18.02 12.08 -4.07
C TRP A 422 17.19 12.97 -3.14
N ILE A 423 17.87 13.87 -2.46
CA ILE A 423 17.25 14.93 -1.67
C ILE A 423 18.08 16.19 -1.80
N VAL A 424 17.41 17.33 -1.82
CA VAL A 424 17.98 18.65 -1.65
C VAL A 424 17.23 19.34 -0.52
N ASN A 425 17.97 19.86 0.43
CA ASN A 425 17.48 20.56 1.60
C ASN A 425 18.11 21.95 1.69
N PHE A 426 17.26 22.96 1.65
CA PHE A 426 17.63 24.37 1.74
C PHE A 426 17.05 24.92 3.05
N HIS A 427 17.92 25.27 4.01
CA HIS A 427 17.49 25.62 5.37
C HIS A 427 18.22 26.87 5.91
N PRO A 428 18.03 28.06 5.29
CA PRO A 428 18.54 29.31 5.84
C PRO A 428 17.94 29.58 7.23
N ARG A 429 18.29 30.73 7.81
CA ARG A 429 18.10 31.03 9.23
C ARG A 429 16.67 30.81 9.76
N VAL A 430 15.64 31.16 8.96
CA VAL A 430 14.23 31.15 9.38
C VAL A 430 13.32 30.27 8.52
N LEU A 431 13.85 29.61 7.53
CA LEU A 431 13.13 28.83 6.56
C LEU A 431 13.79 27.46 6.35
N SER A 432 13.01 26.44 6.12
CA SER A 432 13.49 25.14 5.63
C SER A 432 12.60 24.68 4.49
N LEU A 433 13.20 24.41 3.35
CA LEU A 433 12.56 23.87 2.15
C LEU A 433 13.33 22.62 1.75
N PHE A 434 12.64 21.51 1.60
CA PHE A 434 13.24 20.29 1.02
C PHE A 434 12.40 19.75 -0.13
N VAL A 435 13.10 19.10 -1.05
CA VAL A 435 12.51 18.29 -2.13
C VAL A 435 13.36 17.04 -2.28
N GLY A 436 12.74 15.90 -2.41
CA GLY A 436 13.47 14.65 -2.60
C GLY A 436 12.59 13.50 -3.11
N MET A 437 13.27 12.47 -3.56
CA MET A 437 12.68 11.23 -4.05
C MET A 437 13.54 10.05 -3.58
N ASP A 438 12.91 8.99 -3.09
CA ASP A 438 13.57 7.70 -2.81
C ASP A 438 13.61 6.79 -4.05
N TYR A 439 12.70 7.04 -4.99
CA TYR A 439 12.52 6.22 -6.18
C TYR A 439 12.45 7.13 -7.42
N ILE A 440 13.53 7.14 -8.21
CA ILE A 440 13.55 7.87 -9.48
C ILE A 440 12.86 7.03 -10.54
N VAL A 441 11.90 7.60 -11.22
CA VAL A 441 11.18 6.96 -12.31
C VAL A 441 12.11 6.81 -13.53
N GLY A 442 12.27 5.57 -14.03
CA GLY A 442 13.13 5.31 -15.17
C GLY A 442 12.54 5.78 -16.50
N LYS A 443 11.38 5.24 -16.90
CA LYS A 443 10.66 5.66 -18.12
C LYS A 443 9.25 6.10 -17.75
N VAL A 444 8.82 7.22 -18.31
CA VAL A 444 7.47 7.76 -18.14
C VAL A 444 6.77 7.93 -19.49
N SER A 445 5.44 7.84 -19.48
CA SER A 445 4.61 8.23 -20.62
C SER A 445 4.63 9.75 -20.83
N LYS A 446 4.01 10.22 -21.94
CA LYS A 446 3.80 11.67 -22.16
C LYS A 446 2.95 12.34 -21.06
N GLN A 447 2.16 11.55 -20.31
CA GLN A 447 1.35 11.99 -19.17
C GLN A 447 2.04 11.79 -17.82
N TYR A 448 3.36 11.57 -17.81
CA TYR A 448 4.18 11.32 -16.63
C TYR A 448 3.83 10.05 -15.83
N ILE A 449 3.18 9.07 -16.46
CA ILE A 449 2.86 7.79 -15.83
C ILE A 449 4.07 6.86 -15.95
N PRO A 450 4.55 6.21 -14.86
CA PRO A 450 5.65 5.25 -14.89
C PRO A 450 5.34 4.06 -15.78
N LEU A 451 6.24 3.75 -16.73
CA LEU A 451 6.02 2.68 -17.71
C LEU A 451 6.59 1.33 -17.24
N ASN A 452 7.80 1.30 -16.66
CA ASN A 452 8.50 0.03 -16.40
C ASN A 452 8.12 -0.63 -15.08
N ASN A 453 8.04 0.16 -14.00
CA ASN A 453 7.56 -0.24 -12.69
C ASN A 453 6.91 0.97 -12.01
N MET A 454 6.03 0.70 -11.07
CA MET A 454 5.28 1.75 -10.35
C MET A 454 6.08 2.35 -9.19
N ASN A 455 7.42 2.26 -9.20
CA ASN A 455 8.26 2.85 -8.16
C ASN A 455 8.46 4.33 -8.45
N MET A 456 7.74 5.17 -7.73
CA MET A 456 7.84 6.62 -7.78
C MET A 456 7.49 7.18 -6.41
N ASN A 457 8.25 8.14 -5.91
CA ASN A 457 7.80 8.98 -4.83
C ASN A 457 8.27 10.42 -5.03
N LEU A 458 7.55 11.33 -4.46
CA LEU A 458 7.92 12.74 -4.36
C LEU A 458 7.64 13.21 -2.94
N SER A 459 8.64 13.80 -2.33
CA SER A 459 8.54 14.39 -1.00
C SER A 459 9.00 15.82 -1.04
N PHE A 460 8.24 16.71 -0.45
CA PHE A 460 8.61 18.11 -0.32
C PHE A 460 8.00 18.71 0.94
N GLY A 461 8.61 19.80 1.39
CA GLY A 461 8.06 20.54 2.52
C GLY A 461 8.66 21.92 2.69
N LEU A 462 7.83 22.82 3.20
CA LEU A 462 8.17 24.20 3.50
C LEU A 462 7.84 24.49 4.97
N ASN A 463 8.84 24.96 5.73
CA ASN A 463 8.76 25.10 7.17
C ASN A 463 9.40 26.38 7.65
N VAL A 464 8.94 26.88 8.80
CA VAL A 464 9.56 27.99 9.52
C VAL A 464 10.46 27.43 10.60
N THR A 465 11.69 27.92 10.70
CA THR A 465 12.69 27.52 11.71
C THR A 465 13.10 28.68 12.59
N PHE A 466 13.47 28.41 13.86
CA PHE A 466 13.86 29.39 14.86
C PHE A 466 14.82 28.82 15.91
#